data_030802d954b77b2851669f71af796a62
#
_entry.id   030802d954b77b2851669f71af796a62
#
_cell.length_a   1.000
_cell.length_b   1.000
_cell.length_c   1.000
_cell.angle_alpha   90.00
_cell.angle_beta   90.00
_cell.angle_gamma   90.00
#
_symmetry.space_group_name_H-M   'P 1'
#
loop_
_entity.id
_entity.type
_entity.pdbx_description
1 polymer ?
#
loop_
_entity_poly.entity_id
_entity_poly.type
_entity_poly.pdbx_seq_one_letter_code
_entity_poly.pdbx_strand_id
1 'polypeptide(L)'
;MDALKILKPQTVIRWHRAGFRAYWRWKSRPRGGRPKTPADIRQLIRDMSIANPLWGAPRIHGELLKLGIDVGQTTVAKYMARRRQPPSQGWKTFLRNHADGIASMDLFVVPTISFRLLYGFLILQHARRELLWLGVTARPSAHWIARQLTEAYGWQQAPQYVVRDRDCVYGDVVIQRLRAMGIRDRPISPRSPWQNGYSERLIGSIRRDCLDHVVVFGERHLRHLLNSYQKYYNEARTHLSLHKDAPIPRTIQTVGRTLAMPVLGGLHHQYFRA
;
A
#
# COMPACT_ATOMS: atom_id res chain seq x y z
N MET A 1 47.61 -61.10 22.75
CA MET A 1 46.24 -60.51 22.62
C MET A 1 45.37 -60.64 23.86
N ASP A 2 45.92 -60.47 25.04
CA ASP A 2 45.20 -60.73 26.29
C ASP A 2 44.80 -59.49 27.09
N ALA A 3 45.19 -58.30 26.66
CA ALA A 3 44.87 -57.07 27.40
C ALA A 3 43.37 -56.61 27.27
N LEU A 4 42.63 -57.12 26.33
CA LEU A 4 41.21 -56.77 26.10
C LEU A 4 40.23 -57.58 26.92
N LYS A 5 40.68 -58.62 27.64
CA LYS A 5 39.79 -59.45 28.48
C LYS A 5 39.38 -58.77 29.79
N ILE A 6 40.02 -57.70 30.22
CA ILE A 6 39.79 -57.02 31.49
C ILE A 6 38.73 -55.89 31.36
N LEU A 7 38.45 -55.38 30.17
CA LEU A 7 37.50 -54.30 29.97
C LEU A 7 36.30 -54.71 29.10
N LYS A 8 35.09 -54.50 29.59
CA LYS A 8 33.87 -54.74 28.81
C LYS A 8 33.82 -53.73 27.63
N PRO A 9 33.45 -54.20 26.40
CA PRO A 9 33.40 -53.29 25.21
C PRO A 9 32.58 -52.02 25.45
N GLN A 10 31.49 -52.12 26.23
CA GLN A 10 30.66 -50.95 26.57
C GLN A 10 31.43 -49.89 27.40
N THR A 11 32.42 -50.30 28.21
CA THR A 11 33.25 -49.35 28.96
C THR A 11 34.15 -48.54 28.07
N VAL A 12 34.73 -49.17 27.04
CA VAL A 12 35.58 -48.48 26.04
C VAL A 12 34.73 -47.51 25.21
N ILE A 13 33.56 -47.95 24.76
CA ILE A 13 32.62 -47.10 24.02
C ILE A 13 32.18 -45.89 24.87
N ARG A 14 31.89 -46.10 26.13
CA ARG A 14 31.51 -45.03 27.07
C ARG A 14 32.65 -44.01 27.26
N TRP A 15 33.86 -44.44 27.42
CA TRP A 15 35.03 -43.58 27.52
C TRP A 15 35.30 -42.82 26.26
N HIS A 16 35.21 -43.48 25.09
CA HIS A 16 35.34 -42.81 23.81
C HIS A 16 34.29 -41.72 23.62
N ARG A 17 33.02 -41.99 23.93
CA ARG A 17 31.94 -41.02 23.89
C ARG A 17 32.13 -39.87 24.88
N ALA A 18 32.68 -40.13 26.05
CA ALA A 18 32.98 -39.10 27.02
C ALA A 18 34.15 -38.20 26.55
N GLY A 19 35.24 -38.82 26.08
CA GLY A 19 36.38 -38.11 25.50
C GLY A 19 35.98 -37.27 24.26
N PHE A 20 35.18 -37.83 23.39
CA PHE A 20 34.67 -37.12 22.23
C PHE A 20 33.84 -35.87 22.61
N ARG A 21 32.92 -36.04 23.59
CA ARG A 21 32.15 -34.90 24.11
C ARG A 21 33.02 -33.85 24.79
N ALA A 22 34.03 -34.26 25.55
CA ALA A 22 34.96 -33.36 26.21
C ALA A 22 35.82 -32.59 25.22
N TYR A 23 36.34 -33.27 24.18
CA TYR A 23 37.13 -32.70 23.11
C TYR A 23 36.33 -31.63 22.34
N TRP A 24 35.12 -31.97 21.90
CA TRP A 24 34.28 -31.04 21.16
C TRP A 24 33.79 -29.89 22.03
N ARG A 25 33.49 -30.10 23.30
CA ARG A 25 33.16 -29.02 24.25
C ARG A 25 34.33 -28.07 24.44
N TRP A 26 35.55 -28.57 24.50
CA TRP A 26 36.76 -27.75 24.54
C TRP A 26 36.99 -26.98 23.25
N LYS A 27 36.88 -27.65 22.10
CA LYS A 27 37.10 -27.09 20.78
C LYS A 27 36.02 -26.04 20.42
N SER A 28 34.78 -26.23 20.80
CA SER A 28 33.65 -25.34 20.55
C SER A 28 33.49 -24.25 21.62
N ARG A 29 34.43 -24.08 22.54
CA ARG A 29 34.43 -22.93 23.43
C ARG A 29 34.46 -21.65 22.63
N PRO A 30 33.50 -20.71 22.84
CA PRO A 30 33.48 -19.45 22.11
C PRO A 30 34.75 -18.67 22.38
N ARG A 31 35.58 -18.48 21.36
CA ARG A 31 36.79 -17.65 21.40
C ARG A 31 36.40 -16.21 21.18
N GLY A 32 35.83 -15.56 22.20
CA GLY A 32 35.40 -14.16 22.09
C GLY A 32 34.22 -13.99 21.13
N GLY A 33 33.13 -13.41 21.60
CA GLY A 33 32.01 -13.03 20.74
C GLY A 33 32.24 -11.65 20.10
N ARG A 34 31.42 -11.30 19.11
CA ARG A 34 31.38 -9.94 18.56
C ARG A 34 31.26 -8.93 19.70
N PRO A 35 32.06 -7.84 19.70
CA PRO A 35 32.00 -6.81 20.73
C PRO A 35 30.55 -6.34 20.95
N LYS A 36 30.18 -6.13 22.19
CA LYS A 36 28.85 -5.61 22.54
C LYS A 36 28.74 -4.16 22.03
N THR A 37 27.64 -3.83 21.40
CA THR A 37 27.35 -2.43 21.02
C THR A 37 27.50 -1.53 22.25
N PRO A 38 28.22 -0.39 22.17
CA PRO A 38 28.40 0.57 23.24
C PRO A 38 27.08 0.98 23.92
N ALA A 39 27.14 1.32 25.21
CA ALA A 39 25.91 1.59 25.98
C ALA A 39 25.20 2.86 25.53
N ASP A 40 25.95 3.88 25.18
CA ASP A 40 25.50 5.16 24.63
C ASP A 40 24.75 4.99 23.33
N ILE A 41 25.28 4.19 22.41
CA ILE A 41 24.60 3.87 21.13
C ILE A 41 23.30 3.12 21.38
N ARG A 42 23.28 2.17 22.31
CA ARG A 42 22.06 1.45 22.68
C ARG A 42 20.99 2.39 23.26
N GLN A 43 21.42 3.34 24.07
CA GLN A 43 20.52 4.35 24.65
C GLN A 43 20.00 5.27 23.54
N LEU A 44 20.87 5.77 22.67
CA LEU A 44 20.48 6.60 21.54
C LEU A 44 19.43 5.92 20.65
N ILE A 45 19.60 4.64 20.33
CA ILE A 45 18.62 3.85 19.56
C ILE A 45 17.26 3.83 20.27
N ARG A 46 17.24 3.68 21.59
CA ARG A 46 16.00 3.70 22.38
C ARG A 46 15.34 5.06 22.35
N ASP A 47 16.10 6.12 22.56
CA ASP A 47 15.60 7.49 22.59
C ASP A 47 15.02 7.91 21.23
N MET A 48 15.73 7.59 20.13
CA MET A 48 15.22 7.78 18.77
C MET A 48 13.92 7.00 18.53
N SER A 49 13.82 5.76 19.02
CA SER A 49 12.63 4.93 18.88
C SER A 49 11.44 5.44 19.69
N ILE A 50 11.68 6.01 20.87
CA ILE A 50 10.64 6.58 21.74
C ILE A 50 10.17 7.92 21.20
N ALA A 51 11.11 8.79 20.81
CA ALA A 51 10.80 10.11 20.25
C ALA A 51 10.07 10.04 18.89
N ASN A 52 10.28 8.93 18.14
CA ASN A 52 9.71 8.74 16.81
C ASN A 52 8.92 7.42 16.71
N PRO A 53 7.72 7.34 17.28
CA PRO A 53 6.95 6.09 17.38
C PRO A 53 6.64 5.42 16.02
N LEU A 54 6.68 6.17 14.93
CA LEU A 54 6.42 5.67 13.57
C LEU A 54 7.68 5.21 12.83
N TRP A 55 8.87 5.38 13.43
CA TRP A 55 10.10 4.95 12.79
C TRP A 55 10.35 3.46 13.02
N GLY A 56 10.67 2.76 11.95
CA GLY A 56 11.17 1.39 11.99
C GLY A 56 12.70 1.34 12.05
N ALA A 57 13.26 0.15 12.29
CA ALA A 57 14.69 -0.06 12.34
C ALA A 57 15.47 0.45 11.11
N PRO A 58 14.96 0.32 9.85
CA PRO A 58 15.66 0.85 8.69
C PRO A 58 15.85 2.36 8.73
N ARG A 59 14.87 3.11 9.24
CA ARG A 59 14.94 4.57 9.30
C ARG A 59 15.89 5.03 10.40
N ILE A 60 15.79 4.45 11.60
CA ILE A 60 16.72 4.74 12.69
C ILE A 60 18.16 4.39 12.30
N HIS A 61 18.37 3.27 11.60
CA HIS A 61 19.66 2.90 11.04
C HIS A 61 20.20 3.96 10.08
N GLY A 62 19.37 4.47 9.17
CA GLY A 62 19.77 5.54 8.25
C GLY A 62 20.19 6.82 8.96
N GLU A 63 19.49 7.23 10.03
CA GLU A 63 19.86 8.40 10.83
C GLU A 63 21.18 8.17 11.59
N LEU A 64 21.41 6.97 12.14
CA LEU A 64 22.67 6.62 12.80
C LEU A 64 23.85 6.69 11.84
N LEU A 65 23.69 6.23 10.59
CA LEU A 65 24.72 6.37 9.56
C LEU A 65 25.03 7.84 9.25
N LYS A 66 24.02 8.74 9.25
CA LYS A 66 24.23 10.19 9.09
C LYS A 66 24.97 10.82 10.27
N LEU A 67 24.87 10.22 11.45
CA LEU A 67 25.64 10.61 12.63
C LEU A 67 27.04 9.94 12.68
N GLY A 68 27.45 9.24 11.64
CA GLY A 68 28.74 8.53 11.58
C GLY A 68 28.79 7.26 12.44
N ILE A 69 27.63 6.75 12.87
CA ILE A 69 27.52 5.54 13.72
C ILE A 69 27.20 4.34 12.84
N ASP A 70 28.19 3.49 12.59
CA ASP A 70 28.02 2.26 11.81
C ASP A 70 27.60 1.10 12.71
N VAL A 71 26.31 0.79 12.72
CA VAL A 71 25.72 -0.36 13.41
C VAL A 71 24.76 -1.08 12.49
N GLY A 72 24.77 -2.40 12.46
CA GLY A 72 23.87 -3.15 11.59
C GLY A 72 22.39 -2.91 11.92
N GLN A 73 21.51 -2.89 10.92
CA GLN A 73 20.06 -2.70 11.06
C GLN A 73 19.43 -3.71 12.02
N THR A 74 19.92 -4.96 12.07
CA THR A 74 19.48 -5.99 13.01
C THR A 74 19.81 -5.63 14.46
N THR A 75 20.95 -4.94 14.69
CA THR A 75 21.34 -4.41 16.01
C THR A 75 20.39 -3.30 16.43
N VAL A 76 20.02 -2.39 15.50
CA VAL A 76 19.02 -1.35 15.75
C VAL A 76 17.68 -1.98 16.15
N ALA A 77 17.18 -2.95 15.39
CA ALA A 77 15.92 -3.66 15.69
C ALA A 77 15.95 -4.35 17.08
N LYS A 78 17.11 -4.86 17.48
CA LYS A 78 17.29 -5.51 18.80
C LYS A 78 17.16 -4.53 19.97
N TYR A 79 17.64 -3.29 19.81
CA TYR A 79 17.73 -2.31 20.91
C TYR A 79 16.63 -1.25 20.88
N MET A 80 15.79 -1.20 19.85
CA MET A 80 14.59 -0.37 19.83
C MET A 80 13.69 -0.64 21.06
N ALA A 81 12.97 0.37 21.50
CA ALA A 81 12.00 0.24 22.57
C ALA A 81 10.92 -0.79 22.21
N ARG A 82 10.76 -1.83 23.03
CA ARG A 82 9.68 -2.81 22.85
C ARG A 82 8.37 -2.16 23.26
N ARG A 83 7.42 -2.12 22.35
CA ARG A 83 6.07 -1.69 22.67
C ARG A 83 5.39 -2.76 23.54
N ARG A 84 4.79 -2.35 24.64
CA ARG A 84 4.02 -3.26 25.52
C ARG A 84 2.67 -3.65 24.91
N GLN A 85 2.16 -2.88 23.95
CA GLN A 85 0.95 -3.23 23.23
C GLN A 85 1.33 -3.98 21.95
N PRO A 86 0.56 -5.00 21.55
CA PRO A 86 0.73 -5.63 20.25
C PRO A 86 0.67 -4.53 19.17
N PRO A 87 1.50 -4.60 18.13
CA PRO A 87 1.44 -3.62 17.06
C PRO A 87 0.00 -3.60 16.53
N SER A 88 -0.61 -2.42 16.47
CA SER A 88 -1.86 -2.26 15.74
C SER A 88 -1.68 -2.85 14.34
N GLN A 89 -2.73 -3.48 13.83
CA GLN A 89 -2.73 -4.03 12.49
C GLN A 89 -2.07 -3.04 11.53
N GLY A 90 -1.02 -3.46 10.82
CA GLY A 90 -0.32 -2.60 9.87
C GLY A 90 -1.30 -2.09 8.81
N TRP A 91 -1.14 -0.83 8.38
CA TRP A 91 -2.03 -0.19 7.39
C TRP A 91 -2.30 -1.07 6.16
N LYS A 92 -1.26 -1.70 5.61
CA LYS A 92 -1.39 -2.62 4.47
C LYS A 92 -2.26 -3.83 4.79
N THR A 93 -2.12 -4.40 5.98
CA THR A 93 -2.92 -5.54 6.44
C THR A 93 -4.36 -5.14 6.69
N PHE A 94 -4.57 -3.95 7.30
CA PHE A 94 -5.90 -3.38 7.47
C PHE A 94 -6.61 -3.20 6.12
N LEU A 95 -5.96 -2.58 5.14
CA LEU A 95 -6.53 -2.38 3.81
C LEU A 95 -6.87 -3.72 3.11
N ARG A 96 -6.02 -4.74 3.28
CA ARG A 96 -6.25 -6.05 2.69
C ARG A 96 -7.46 -6.76 3.31
N ASN A 97 -7.57 -6.73 4.63
CA ASN A 97 -8.63 -7.44 5.35
C ASN A 97 -10.00 -6.76 5.26
N HIS A 98 -10.04 -5.47 4.91
CA HIS A 98 -11.26 -4.67 4.84
C HIS A 98 -11.51 -4.09 3.44
N ALA A 99 -10.81 -4.61 2.42
CA ALA A 99 -10.85 -4.05 1.06
C ALA A 99 -12.28 -3.89 0.52
N ASP A 100 -13.16 -4.86 0.80
CA ASP A 100 -14.55 -4.84 0.34
C ASP A 100 -15.37 -3.70 0.95
N GLY A 101 -15.02 -3.29 2.17
CA GLY A 101 -15.69 -2.20 2.88
C GLY A 101 -14.96 -0.86 2.80
N ILE A 102 -13.91 -0.73 1.99
CA ILE A 102 -13.11 0.51 1.89
C ILE A 102 -13.24 1.11 0.49
N ALA A 103 -13.52 2.40 0.45
CA ALA A 103 -13.29 3.24 -0.72
C ALA A 103 -12.24 4.30 -0.41
N SER A 104 -11.63 4.86 -1.43
CA SER A 104 -10.80 6.06 -1.33
C SER A 104 -11.32 7.13 -2.26
N MET A 105 -11.16 8.38 -1.86
CA MET A 105 -11.50 9.54 -2.70
C MET A 105 -10.34 10.50 -2.77
N ASP A 106 -10.26 11.20 -3.90
CA ASP A 106 -9.19 12.13 -4.17
C ASP A 106 -9.58 13.18 -5.21
N LEU A 107 -8.84 14.28 -5.24
CA LEU A 107 -8.96 15.34 -6.23
C LEU A 107 -7.68 15.45 -7.06
N PHE A 108 -7.84 15.73 -8.34
CA PHE A 108 -6.71 16.01 -9.22
C PHE A 108 -7.02 17.17 -10.15
N VAL A 109 -5.98 17.87 -10.58
CA VAL A 109 -6.10 19.09 -11.38
C VAL A 109 -5.78 18.78 -12.84
N VAL A 110 -6.56 19.34 -13.75
CA VAL A 110 -6.38 19.23 -15.21
C VAL A 110 -6.42 20.63 -15.82
N PRO A 111 -5.33 21.10 -16.42
CA PRO A 111 -5.33 22.37 -17.15
C PRO A 111 -6.09 22.22 -18.48
N THR A 112 -6.81 23.29 -18.87
CA THR A 112 -7.45 23.38 -20.19
C THR A 112 -6.55 24.14 -21.17
N ILE A 113 -6.90 24.09 -22.46
CA ILE A 113 -6.22 24.86 -23.52
C ILE A 113 -6.20 26.36 -23.23
N SER A 114 -7.18 26.88 -22.51
CA SER A 114 -7.27 28.28 -22.09
C SER A 114 -6.59 28.55 -20.75
N PHE A 115 -5.74 27.63 -20.25
CA PHE A 115 -5.03 27.70 -18.97
C PHE A 115 -5.94 27.78 -17.74
N ARG A 116 -7.23 27.51 -17.88
CA ARG A 116 -8.15 27.37 -16.75
C ARG A 116 -7.95 26.00 -16.12
N LEU A 117 -7.97 25.97 -14.79
CA LEU A 117 -7.86 24.71 -14.05
C LEU A 117 -9.24 24.08 -13.84
N LEU A 118 -9.36 22.81 -14.17
CA LEU A 118 -10.49 21.96 -13.83
C LEU A 118 -10.04 20.95 -12.78
N TYR A 119 -10.98 20.54 -11.94
CA TYR A 119 -10.75 19.56 -10.90
C TYR A 119 -11.54 18.30 -11.20
N GLY A 120 -10.84 17.18 -11.25
CA GLY A 120 -11.43 15.86 -11.29
C GLY A 120 -11.55 15.32 -9.86
N PHE A 121 -12.72 14.83 -9.49
CA PHE A 121 -12.96 14.12 -8.24
C PHE A 121 -13.19 12.65 -8.55
N LEU A 122 -12.56 11.76 -7.82
CA LEU A 122 -12.72 10.32 -8.01
C LEU A 122 -13.08 9.61 -6.71
N ILE A 123 -13.81 8.50 -6.87
CA ILE A 123 -14.06 7.53 -5.81
C ILE A 123 -13.67 6.15 -6.35
N LEU A 124 -12.75 5.49 -5.65
CA LEU A 124 -12.22 4.17 -5.98
C LEU A 124 -12.57 3.17 -4.88
N GLN A 125 -13.24 2.08 -5.21
CA GLN A 125 -13.45 0.95 -4.32
C GLN A 125 -12.22 0.06 -4.27
N HIS A 126 -11.79 -0.33 -3.07
CA HIS A 126 -10.54 -1.06 -2.91
C HIS A 126 -10.65 -2.55 -3.27
N ALA A 127 -11.82 -3.17 -3.11
CA ALA A 127 -12.03 -4.60 -3.33
C ALA A 127 -11.48 -5.09 -4.67
N ARG A 128 -12.11 -4.68 -5.75
CA ARG A 128 -11.69 -5.00 -7.11
C ARG A 128 -11.05 -3.81 -7.83
N ARG A 129 -10.68 -2.75 -7.11
CA ARG A 129 -10.13 -1.52 -7.71
C ARG A 129 -11.10 -0.83 -8.65
N GLU A 130 -12.38 -0.96 -8.41
CA GLU A 130 -13.41 -0.39 -9.26
C GLU A 130 -13.45 1.14 -9.10
N LEU A 131 -13.40 1.84 -10.20
CA LEU A 131 -13.59 3.29 -10.27
C LEU A 131 -15.09 3.58 -10.26
N LEU A 132 -15.63 3.85 -9.05
CA LEU A 132 -17.08 4.05 -8.85
C LEU A 132 -17.57 5.36 -9.42
N TRP A 133 -16.81 6.43 -9.25
CA TRP A 133 -17.28 7.77 -9.58
C TRP A 133 -16.16 8.65 -10.12
N LEU A 134 -16.54 9.49 -11.08
CA LEU A 134 -15.74 10.60 -11.59
C LEU A 134 -16.61 11.84 -11.72
N GLY A 135 -16.25 12.90 -11.01
CA GLY A 135 -16.85 14.22 -11.10
C GLY A 135 -15.88 15.24 -11.66
N VAL A 136 -16.40 16.25 -12.36
CA VAL A 136 -15.60 17.37 -12.91
C VAL A 136 -16.23 18.68 -12.49
N THR A 137 -15.40 19.64 -12.06
CA THR A 137 -15.84 21.02 -11.75
C THR A 137 -14.69 22.00 -11.94
N ALA A 138 -15.02 23.25 -12.22
CA ALA A 138 -14.08 24.36 -12.17
C ALA A 138 -13.91 24.93 -10.74
N ARG A 139 -14.83 24.61 -9.82
CA ARG A 139 -14.86 25.17 -8.46
C ARG A 139 -15.18 24.06 -7.45
N PRO A 140 -14.18 23.31 -6.98
CA PRO A 140 -14.38 22.31 -5.95
C PRO A 140 -14.77 23.00 -4.63
N SER A 141 -15.91 22.60 -4.08
CA SER A 141 -16.36 23.05 -2.77
C SER A 141 -16.86 21.86 -1.94
N ALA A 142 -16.87 22.00 -0.61
CA ALA A 142 -17.37 20.95 0.28
C ALA A 142 -18.81 20.54 -0.06
N HIS A 143 -19.67 21.48 -0.43
CA HIS A 143 -21.05 21.19 -0.85
C HIS A 143 -21.11 20.40 -2.16
N TRP A 144 -20.25 20.76 -3.13
CA TRP A 144 -20.18 20.02 -4.38
C TRP A 144 -19.71 18.58 -4.15
N ILE A 145 -18.65 18.38 -3.34
CA ILE A 145 -18.14 17.03 -3.01
C ILE A 145 -19.21 16.22 -2.26
N ALA A 146 -19.90 16.82 -1.28
CA ALA A 146 -20.99 16.15 -0.55
C ALA A 146 -22.11 15.70 -1.49
N ARG A 147 -22.44 16.49 -2.53
CA ARG A 147 -23.38 16.09 -3.57
C ARG A 147 -22.82 14.94 -4.41
N GLN A 148 -21.55 14.99 -4.83
CA GLN A 148 -20.93 13.89 -5.58
C GLN A 148 -20.97 12.57 -4.80
N LEU A 149 -20.74 12.60 -3.48
CA LEU A 149 -20.87 11.42 -2.62
C LEU A 149 -22.30 10.88 -2.61
N THR A 150 -23.28 11.75 -2.54
CA THR A 150 -24.70 11.33 -2.59
C THR A 150 -25.06 10.70 -3.93
N GLU A 151 -24.60 11.30 -5.03
CA GLU A 151 -24.85 10.78 -6.38
C GLU A 151 -24.14 9.43 -6.60
N ALA A 152 -22.89 9.28 -6.09
CA ALA A 152 -22.10 8.06 -6.23
C ALA A 152 -22.71 6.86 -5.49
N TYR A 153 -23.26 7.08 -4.31
CA TYR A 153 -23.79 6.01 -3.44
C TYR A 153 -25.31 5.95 -3.37
N GLY A 154 -26.01 6.76 -4.13
CA GLY A 154 -27.50 6.82 -4.10
C GLY A 154 -28.19 5.49 -4.42
N TRP A 155 -27.56 4.64 -5.21
CA TRP A 155 -28.08 3.36 -5.68
C TRP A 155 -27.14 2.17 -5.38
N GLN A 156 -26.01 2.41 -4.73
CA GLN A 156 -25.01 1.41 -4.43
C GLN A 156 -24.80 1.27 -2.93
N GLN A 157 -24.33 0.13 -2.50
CA GLN A 157 -23.98 -0.09 -1.10
C GLN A 157 -22.83 0.83 -0.69
N ALA A 158 -23.06 1.69 0.30
CA ALA A 158 -22.04 2.57 0.83
C ALA A 158 -20.91 1.79 1.51
N PRO A 159 -19.65 2.19 1.35
CA PRO A 159 -18.53 1.53 2.01
C PRO A 159 -18.56 1.79 3.52
N GLN A 160 -17.92 0.93 4.29
CA GLN A 160 -17.78 1.14 5.74
C GLN A 160 -16.79 2.27 6.07
N TYR A 161 -15.76 2.45 5.22
CA TYR A 161 -14.70 3.41 5.40
C TYR A 161 -14.39 4.14 4.11
N VAL A 162 -14.14 5.44 4.22
CA VAL A 162 -13.57 6.24 3.13
C VAL A 162 -12.22 6.80 3.56
N VAL A 163 -11.19 6.50 2.77
CA VAL A 163 -9.84 7.06 2.93
C VAL A 163 -9.72 8.29 2.04
N ARG A 164 -9.21 9.38 2.56
CA ARG A 164 -8.95 10.63 1.84
C ARG A 164 -7.73 11.35 2.38
N ASP A 165 -7.21 12.28 1.63
CA ASP A 165 -6.19 13.21 2.09
C ASP A 165 -6.78 14.24 3.07
N ARG A 166 -5.95 15.20 3.50
CA ARG A 166 -6.32 16.26 4.44
C ARG A 166 -6.53 17.60 3.74
N ASP A 167 -6.93 17.60 2.47
CA ASP A 167 -7.25 18.84 1.79
C ASP A 167 -8.38 19.58 2.50
N CYS A 168 -8.25 20.88 2.63
CA CYS A 168 -9.22 21.76 3.29
C CYS A 168 -10.57 21.79 2.57
N VAL A 169 -10.63 21.39 1.31
CA VAL A 169 -11.88 21.27 0.54
C VAL A 169 -12.86 20.25 1.16
N TYR A 170 -12.36 19.27 1.94
CA TYR A 170 -13.17 18.31 2.70
C TYR A 170 -13.62 18.90 4.04
N GLY A 171 -14.37 19.99 3.99
CA GLY A 171 -14.91 20.65 5.17
C GLY A 171 -15.99 19.85 5.90
N ASP A 172 -16.55 20.43 6.98
CA ASP A 172 -17.52 19.79 7.85
C ASP A 172 -18.73 19.23 7.12
N VAL A 173 -19.16 19.87 6.04
CA VAL A 173 -20.30 19.43 5.21
C VAL A 173 -20.05 18.03 4.62
N VAL A 174 -18.81 17.74 4.18
CA VAL A 174 -18.42 16.43 3.67
C VAL A 174 -18.43 15.40 4.79
N ILE A 175 -17.85 15.76 5.95
CA ILE A 175 -17.78 14.87 7.11
C ILE A 175 -19.19 14.53 7.62
N GLN A 176 -20.07 15.50 7.69
CA GLN A 176 -21.47 15.30 8.08
C GLN A 176 -22.21 14.42 7.07
N ARG A 177 -21.96 14.60 5.76
CA ARG A 177 -22.56 13.78 4.71
C ARG A 177 -22.10 12.33 4.82
N LEU A 178 -20.81 12.06 4.97
CA LEU A 178 -20.27 10.71 5.17
C LEU A 178 -20.90 10.06 6.41
N ARG A 179 -20.99 10.78 7.52
CA ARG A 179 -21.61 10.30 8.76
C ARG A 179 -23.09 9.96 8.57
N ALA A 180 -23.86 10.82 7.89
CA ALA A 180 -25.27 10.59 7.60
C ALA A 180 -25.50 9.34 6.71
N MET A 181 -24.49 8.97 5.89
CA MET A 181 -24.51 7.76 5.06
C MET A 181 -23.95 6.53 5.78
N GLY A 182 -23.62 6.62 7.07
CA GLY A 182 -23.03 5.53 7.85
C GLY A 182 -21.57 5.24 7.51
N ILE A 183 -20.92 6.10 6.73
CA ILE A 183 -19.53 5.93 6.28
C ILE A 183 -18.57 6.52 7.31
N ARG A 184 -17.60 5.75 7.73
CA ARG A 184 -16.52 6.20 8.62
C ARG A 184 -15.43 6.90 7.84
N ASP A 185 -15.29 8.22 8.07
CA ASP A 185 -14.23 9.04 7.52
C ASP A 185 -12.85 8.65 8.08
N ARG A 186 -11.88 8.41 7.19
CA ARG A 186 -10.50 8.03 7.54
C ARG A 186 -9.50 8.92 6.80
N PRO A 187 -9.33 10.18 7.24
CA PRO A 187 -8.27 11.01 6.67
C PRO A 187 -6.90 10.38 6.95
N ILE A 188 -6.01 10.42 5.96
CA ILE A 188 -4.64 9.92 6.12
C ILE A 188 -3.91 10.65 7.25
N SER A 189 -2.89 10.00 7.83
CA SER A 189 -2.03 10.62 8.83
C SER A 189 -1.28 11.81 8.20
N PRO A 190 -0.99 12.87 8.96
CA PRO A 190 -0.21 13.99 8.45
C PRO A 190 1.10 13.52 7.81
N ARG A 191 1.46 14.08 6.67
CA ARG A 191 2.68 13.75 5.89
C ARG A 191 2.78 12.26 5.49
N SER A 192 1.64 11.58 5.30
CA SER A 192 1.60 10.17 4.96
C SER A 192 0.79 9.89 3.67
N PRO A 193 1.17 10.49 2.51
CA PRO A 193 0.42 10.34 1.27
C PRO A 193 0.28 8.88 0.83
N TRP A 194 1.28 8.02 1.10
CA TRP A 194 1.23 6.59 0.77
C TRP A 194 0.00 5.85 1.34
N GLN A 195 -0.72 6.43 2.30
CA GLN A 195 -1.94 5.85 2.84
C GLN A 195 -3.12 5.95 1.87
N ASN A 196 -3.09 6.91 0.92
CA ASN A 196 -4.05 7.02 -0.20
C ASN A 196 -3.45 6.52 -1.53
N GLY A 197 -2.44 5.69 -1.48
CA GLY A 197 -1.66 5.26 -2.65
C GLY A 197 -2.46 4.55 -3.76
N TYR A 198 -3.68 4.10 -3.50
CA TYR A 198 -4.56 3.54 -4.54
C TYR A 198 -5.15 4.64 -5.43
N SER A 199 -5.65 5.73 -4.84
CA SER A 199 -6.14 6.89 -5.59
C SER A 199 -5.01 7.58 -6.34
N GLU A 200 -3.86 7.79 -5.70
CA GLU A 200 -2.69 8.40 -6.36
C GLU A 200 -2.23 7.58 -7.57
N ARG A 201 -2.20 6.26 -7.45
CA ARG A 201 -1.86 5.37 -8.57
C ARG A 201 -2.89 5.43 -9.69
N LEU A 202 -4.18 5.52 -9.34
CA LEU A 202 -5.26 5.66 -10.32
C LEU A 202 -5.13 7.00 -11.05
N ILE A 203 -4.92 8.11 -10.35
CA ILE A 203 -4.66 9.44 -10.96
C ILE A 203 -3.48 9.37 -11.93
N GLY A 204 -2.38 8.72 -11.52
CA GLY A 204 -1.24 8.49 -12.39
C GLY A 204 -1.60 7.65 -13.63
N SER A 205 -2.52 6.69 -13.53
CA SER A 205 -3.00 5.91 -14.67
C SER A 205 -3.90 6.76 -15.57
N ILE A 206 -4.84 7.53 -15.02
CA ILE A 206 -5.70 8.45 -15.78
C ILE A 206 -4.84 9.41 -16.62
N ARG A 207 -3.76 9.94 -16.04
CA ARG A 207 -2.83 10.82 -16.75
C ARG A 207 -2.16 10.10 -17.92
N ARG A 208 -1.40 9.05 -17.61
CA ARG A 208 -0.62 8.31 -18.62
C ARG A 208 -1.44 7.64 -19.70
N ASP A 209 -2.59 7.08 -19.32
CA ASP A 209 -3.41 6.31 -20.26
C ASP A 209 -4.37 7.21 -21.08
N CYS A 210 -4.62 8.46 -20.66
CA CYS A 210 -5.61 9.33 -21.29
C CYS A 210 -5.16 10.81 -21.35
N LEU A 211 -5.01 11.49 -20.21
CA LEU A 211 -4.93 12.95 -20.20
C LEU A 211 -3.64 13.52 -20.80
N ASP A 212 -2.52 12.80 -20.73
CA ASP A 212 -1.23 13.24 -21.30
C ASP A 212 -1.24 13.20 -22.85
N HIS A 213 -2.26 12.60 -23.44
CA HIS A 213 -2.42 12.45 -24.89
C HIS A 213 -3.52 13.33 -25.49
N VAL A 214 -4.19 14.14 -24.68
CA VAL A 214 -5.37 14.90 -25.12
C VAL A 214 -5.32 16.34 -24.61
N VAL A 215 -5.64 17.29 -25.48
CA VAL A 215 -5.83 18.69 -25.07
C VAL A 215 -7.26 18.88 -24.59
N VAL A 216 -7.44 19.32 -23.36
CA VAL A 216 -8.75 19.52 -22.73
C VAL A 216 -9.30 20.92 -23.09
N PHE A 217 -10.44 21.00 -23.75
CA PHE A 217 -11.06 22.27 -24.16
C PHE A 217 -11.91 22.91 -23.05
N GLY A 218 -12.50 22.09 -22.17
CA GLY A 218 -13.35 22.60 -21.09
C GLY A 218 -14.00 21.47 -20.27
N GLU A 219 -14.87 21.86 -19.35
CA GLU A 219 -15.48 20.94 -18.37
C GLU A 219 -16.28 19.80 -19.03
N ARG A 220 -17.12 20.12 -20.04
CA ARG A 220 -17.90 19.11 -20.77
C ARG A 220 -16.99 18.10 -21.48
N HIS A 221 -15.92 18.57 -22.10
CA HIS A 221 -14.96 17.72 -22.77
C HIS A 221 -14.22 16.81 -21.78
N LEU A 222 -13.72 17.37 -20.67
CA LEU A 222 -13.06 16.58 -19.64
C LEU A 222 -13.99 15.51 -19.05
N ARG A 223 -15.25 15.87 -18.78
CA ARG A 223 -16.27 14.93 -18.30
C ARG A 223 -16.49 13.77 -19.27
N HIS A 224 -16.58 14.06 -20.56
CA HIS A 224 -16.71 13.03 -21.59
C HIS A 224 -15.49 12.09 -21.62
N LEU A 225 -14.28 12.64 -21.59
CA LEU A 225 -13.04 11.86 -21.56
C LEU A 225 -12.96 10.96 -20.32
N LEU A 226 -13.26 11.50 -19.14
CA LEU A 226 -13.20 10.74 -17.90
C LEU A 226 -14.27 9.65 -17.79
N ASN A 227 -15.48 9.90 -18.29
CA ASN A 227 -16.53 8.87 -18.37
C ASN A 227 -16.12 7.73 -19.32
N SER A 228 -15.53 8.07 -20.47
CA SER A 228 -14.99 7.07 -21.41
C SER A 228 -13.83 6.29 -20.78
N TYR A 229 -12.97 6.97 -20.01
CA TYR A 229 -11.89 6.32 -19.27
C TYR A 229 -12.40 5.40 -18.17
N GLN A 230 -13.42 5.82 -17.42
CA GLN A 230 -14.03 5.00 -16.36
C GLN A 230 -14.55 3.67 -16.93
N LYS A 231 -15.23 3.73 -18.06
CA LYS A 231 -15.71 2.53 -18.76
C LYS A 231 -14.55 1.63 -19.18
N TYR A 232 -13.55 2.20 -19.85
CA TYR A 232 -12.33 1.46 -20.24
C TYR A 232 -11.64 0.82 -19.04
N TYR A 233 -11.43 1.60 -17.96
CA TYR A 233 -10.75 1.16 -16.76
C TYR A 233 -11.46 0.00 -16.07
N ASN A 234 -12.79 0.09 -15.93
CA ASN A 234 -13.59 -0.92 -15.23
C ASN A 234 -13.85 -2.17 -16.08
N GLU A 235 -14.08 -2.03 -17.38
CA GLU A 235 -14.56 -3.12 -18.23
C GLU A 235 -13.47 -3.76 -19.11
N ALA A 236 -12.45 -3.00 -19.49
CA ALA A 236 -11.48 -3.45 -20.49
C ALA A 236 -10.04 -3.57 -19.97
N ARG A 237 -9.62 -2.63 -19.14
CA ARG A 237 -8.24 -2.55 -18.66
C ARG A 237 -7.90 -3.69 -17.73
N THR A 238 -6.84 -4.43 -18.04
CA THR A 238 -6.36 -5.52 -17.20
C THR A 238 -5.45 -5.01 -16.07
N HIS A 239 -5.59 -5.58 -14.87
CA HIS A 239 -4.85 -5.21 -13.68
C HIS A 239 -4.02 -6.37 -13.13
N LEU A 240 -2.74 -6.17 -12.89
CA LEU A 240 -1.86 -7.18 -12.29
C LEU A 240 -2.37 -7.67 -10.93
N SER A 241 -2.94 -6.77 -10.13
CA SER A 241 -3.47 -7.08 -8.80
C SER A 241 -4.76 -7.89 -8.83
N LEU A 242 -5.42 -8.00 -9.97
CA LEU A 242 -6.64 -8.79 -10.21
C LEU A 242 -6.38 -10.01 -11.10
N HIS A 243 -5.18 -10.58 -11.04
CA HIS A 243 -4.77 -11.71 -11.88
C HIS A 243 -4.95 -11.44 -13.38
N LYS A 244 -4.67 -10.20 -13.81
CA LYS A 244 -4.85 -9.70 -15.19
C LYS A 244 -6.31 -9.64 -15.65
N ASP A 245 -7.26 -9.63 -14.73
CA ASP A 245 -8.67 -9.33 -15.01
C ASP A 245 -8.96 -7.82 -14.90
N ALA A 246 -10.13 -7.39 -15.37
CA ALA A 246 -10.65 -6.05 -15.17
C ALA A 246 -11.39 -5.94 -13.81
N PRO A 247 -11.62 -4.71 -13.26
CA PRO A 247 -12.47 -4.53 -12.08
C PRO A 247 -13.83 -5.19 -12.22
N ILE A 248 -14.52 -4.99 -13.32
CA ILE A 248 -15.69 -5.79 -13.74
C ILE A 248 -15.17 -7.04 -14.47
N PRO A 249 -15.38 -8.25 -13.91
CA PRO A 249 -14.82 -9.47 -14.47
C PRO A 249 -15.21 -9.70 -15.93
N ARG A 250 -14.23 -10.12 -16.74
CA ARG A 250 -14.45 -10.47 -18.14
C ARG A 250 -14.42 -11.97 -18.33
N THR A 251 -15.39 -12.47 -19.08
CA THR A 251 -15.39 -13.88 -19.46
C THR A 251 -14.25 -14.19 -20.45
N ILE A 252 -13.60 -15.34 -20.27
CA ILE A 252 -12.58 -15.84 -21.20
C ILE A 252 -13.29 -16.36 -22.46
N GLN A 253 -12.92 -15.78 -23.61
CA GLN A 253 -13.45 -16.17 -24.92
C GLN A 253 -12.42 -17.00 -25.66
N THR A 254 -12.72 -18.27 -25.91
CA THR A 254 -11.78 -19.21 -26.56
C THR A 254 -12.12 -19.49 -28.03
N VAL A 255 -13.34 -19.17 -28.48
CA VAL A 255 -13.85 -19.46 -29.83
C VAL A 255 -14.18 -18.16 -30.55
N GLY A 256 -14.00 -18.12 -31.87
CA GLY A 256 -14.30 -16.97 -32.73
C GLY A 256 -13.05 -16.23 -33.21
N ARG A 257 -13.23 -15.33 -34.16
CA ARG A 257 -12.18 -14.47 -34.72
C ARG A 257 -11.86 -13.35 -33.73
N THR A 258 -10.58 -13.07 -33.53
CA THR A 258 -10.16 -11.92 -32.70
C THR A 258 -10.42 -10.60 -33.40
N LEU A 259 -11.19 -9.74 -32.77
CA LEU A 259 -11.49 -8.38 -33.21
C LEU A 259 -10.90 -7.37 -32.23
N ALA A 260 -10.49 -6.22 -32.75
CA ALA A 260 -9.99 -5.07 -31.99
C ALA A 260 -11.01 -3.92 -32.09
N MET A 261 -11.48 -3.45 -30.94
CA MET A 261 -12.38 -2.28 -30.87
C MET A 261 -11.61 -1.10 -30.27
N PRO A 262 -11.50 0.03 -30.97
CA PRO A 262 -10.83 1.20 -30.43
C PRO A 262 -11.62 1.81 -29.29
N VAL A 263 -10.92 2.23 -28.24
CA VAL A 263 -11.46 2.94 -27.07
C VAL A 263 -10.65 4.21 -26.83
N LEU A 264 -11.23 5.19 -26.15
CA LEU A 264 -10.60 6.51 -25.89
C LEU A 264 -10.07 7.18 -27.17
N GLY A 265 -10.90 7.20 -28.23
CA GLY A 265 -10.52 7.81 -29.51
C GLY A 265 -9.37 7.07 -30.23
N GLY A 266 -9.16 5.78 -29.93
CA GLY A 266 -8.12 4.96 -30.55
C GLY A 266 -6.82 4.92 -29.77
N LEU A 267 -6.72 5.58 -28.62
CA LEU A 267 -5.54 5.50 -27.74
C LEU A 267 -5.30 4.07 -27.24
N HIS A 268 -6.38 3.31 -27.04
CA HIS A 268 -6.34 1.92 -26.61
C HIS A 268 -7.27 1.07 -27.46
N HIS A 269 -7.11 -0.25 -27.39
CA HIS A 269 -7.99 -1.20 -28.04
C HIS A 269 -8.44 -2.26 -27.04
N GLN A 270 -9.72 -2.60 -27.10
CA GLN A 270 -10.28 -3.77 -26.43
C GLN A 270 -10.34 -4.91 -27.44
N TYR A 271 -9.86 -6.08 -27.03
CA TYR A 271 -9.88 -7.29 -27.85
C TYR A 271 -10.97 -8.23 -27.36
N PHE A 272 -11.71 -8.79 -28.29
CA PHE A 272 -12.74 -9.79 -28.05
C PHE A 272 -12.82 -10.79 -29.21
N ARG A 273 -13.52 -11.89 -29.02
CA ARG A 273 -13.79 -12.87 -30.06
C ARG A 273 -15.26 -12.78 -30.47
N ALA A 274 -15.52 -12.78 -31.79
CA ALA A 274 -16.85 -12.82 -32.39
C ALA A 274 -16.90 -13.90 -33.49
#